data_dc97a1464a7cb80bbc3b5e6797020608
#
_entry.id   dc97a1464a7cb80bbc3b5e6797020608
#
_cell.length_a   1.000
_cell.length_b   1.000
_cell.length_c   1.000
_cell.angle_alpha   90.00
_cell.angle_beta   90.00
_cell.angle_gamma   90.00
#
_symmetry.space_group_name_H-M   'P 1'
#
loop_
_entity.id
_entity.type
_entity.pdbx_description
1 polymer ?
#
loop_
_entity_poly.entity_id
_entity_poly.type
_entity_poly.pdbx_seq_one_letter_code
_entity_poly.pdbx_strand_id
1 'polypeptide(L)'
;MYLREQIDAIHEELGDDDVGSQAVKYLHKLEKLKAPKRVKKAIREEIMRYQRFAKNPSESEMIRDYLDNLFAFPWKKKSEESLDIAYAAQVLDEDHYGLTKVKERILECLAVKAMKKDAVSPILCLVGPPGTGKTSIARSVARALGRSYVRICLGGVNDEAEIRGCLLYTSPSPRD
;
A
#
# COMPACT_ATOMS: atom_id res chain seq x y z
N MET A 1 -19.17 4.43 -39.09
CA MET A 1 -17.81 4.95 -39.27
C MET A 1 -17.81 6.44 -39.00
N TYR A 2 -18.49 7.26 -39.81
CA TYR A 2 -18.55 8.73 -39.72
C TYR A 2 -19.00 9.33 -38.36
N LEU A 3 -19.99 8.75 -37.69
CA LEU A 3 -20.45 9.20 -36.36
C LEU A 3 -19.45 8.92 -35.23
N ARG A 4 -18.64 7.88 -35.33
CA ARG A 4 -17.56 7.63 -34.36
C ARG A 4 -16.42 8.62 -34.53
N GLU A 5 -16.03 8.91 -35.76
CA GLU A 5 -14.99 9.92 -36.09
C GLU A 5 -15.40 11.33 -35.63
N GLN A 6 -16.69 11.68 -35.75
CA GLN A 6 -17.22 12.95 -35.23
C GLN A 6 -17.20 12.99 -33.67
N ILE A 7 -17.55 11.89 -33.02
CA ILE A 7 -17.49 11.79 -31.55
C ILE A 7 -16.05 11.92 -31.09
N ASP A 8 -15.11 11.23 -31.72
CA ASP A 8 -13.70 11.30 -31.40
C ASP A 8 -13.12 12.72 -31.64
N ALA A 9 -13.51 13.41 -32.69
CA ALA A 9 -13.13 14.80 -32.95
C ALA A 9 -13.73 15.79 -31.94
N ILE A 10 -14.96 15.58 -31.49
CA ILE A 10 -15.59 16.38 -30.43
C ILE A 10 -14.92 16.14 -29.11
N HIS A 11 -14.51 14.91 -28.81
CA HIS A 11 -13.73 14.58 -27.61
C HIS A 11 -12.33 15.20 -27.64
N GLU A 12 -11.70 15.31 -28.80
CA GLU A 12 -10.41 16.02 -28.96
C GLU A 12 -10.55 17.54 -28.78
N GLU A 13 -11.64 18.16 -29.29
CA GLU A 13 -11.89 19.60 -29.14
C GLU A 13 -12.34 20.00 -27.72
N LEU A 14 -13.06 19.13 -27.01
CA LEU A 14 -13.51 19.38 -25.62
C LEU A 14 -12.41 19.15 -24.57
N GLY A 15 -11.23 18.71 -25.01
CA GLY A 15 -10.11 18.35 -24.13
C GLY A 15 -10.23 16.91 -23.62
N ASP A 16 -9.10 16.23 -23.58
CA ASP A 16 -8.93 14.81 -23.19
C ASP A 16 -9.36 14.51 -21.72
N ASP A 17 -9.99 15.47 -21.05
CA ASP A 17 -10.42 15.46 -19.67
C ASP A 17 -11.90 15.07 -19.44
N ASP A 18 -12.61 14.60 -20.48
CA ASP A 18 -13.96 14.09 -20.25
C ASP A 18 -13.90 12.79 -19.41
N VAL A 19 -14.64 12.82 -18.30
CA VAL A 19 -14.74 11.70 -17.35
C VAL A 19 -15.13 10.38 -18.04
N GLY A 20 -15.92 10.46 -19.12
CA GLY A 20 -16.29 9.30 -19.93
C GLY A 20 -15.10 8.66 -20.65
N SER A 21 -14.26 9.45 -21.28
CA SER A 21 -13.03 9.01 -21.95
C SER A 21 -12.03 8.41 -20.97
N GLN A 22 -11.83 9.07 -19.82
CA GLN A 22 -10.97 8.58 -18.75
C GLN A 22 -11.45 7.25 -18.16
N ALA A 23 -12.76 7.09 -17.97
CA ALA A 23 -13.32 5.83 -17.45
C ALA A 23 -13.10 4.66 -18.42
N VAL A 24 -13.18 4.89 -19.73
CA VAL A 24 -12.86 3.87 -20.74
C VAL A 24 -11.37 3.48 -20.67
N LYS A 25 -10.47 4.47 -20.52
CA LYS A 25 -9.04 4.23 -20.33
C LYS A 25 -8.78 3.37 -19.08
N TYR A 26 -9.48 3.62 -17.95
CA TYR A 26 -9.39 2.81 -16.74
C TYR A 26 -9.92 1.39 -16.93
N LEU A 27 -11.03 1.19 -17.63
CA LEU A 27 -11.54 -0.16 -17.92
C LEU A 27 -10.53 -0.97 -18.73
N HIS A 28 -9.89 -0.37 -19.72
CA HIS A 28 -8.86 -1.03 -20.51
C HIS A 28 -7.58 -1.34 -19.67
N LYS A 29 -7.17 -0.42 -18.77
CA LYS A 29 -6.10 -0.69 -17.78
C LYS A 29 -6.47 -1.86 -16.86
N LEU A 30 -7.76 -1.94 -16.43
CA LEU A 30 -8.25 -2.99 -15.55
C LEU A 30 -8.17 -4.38 -16.18
N GLU A 31 -8.43 -4.51 -17.47
CA GLU A 31 -8.30 -5.79 -18.19
C GLU A 31 -6.86 -6.32 -18.14
N LYS A 32 -5.88 -5.43 -18.36
CA LYS A 32 -4.45 -5.74 -18.35
C LYS A 32 -3.87 -5.90 -16.95
N LEU A 33 -4.55 -5.41 -15.91
CA LEU A 33 -4.06 -5.44 -14.53
C LEU A 33 -3.94 -6.89 -14.03
N LYS A 34 -2.76 -7.24 -13.52
CA LYS A 34 -2.50 -8.56 -12.92
C LYS A 34 -2.84 -8.55 -11.42
N ALA A 35 -4.13 -8.44 -11.08
CA ALA A 35 -4.64 -8.42 -9.71
C ALA A 35 -5.63 -9.57 -9.43
N PRO A 36 -5.88 -9.92 -8.15
CA PRO A 36 -6.90 -10.89 -7.77
C PRO A 36 -8.30 -10.49 -8.25
N LYS A 37 -9.18 -11.48 -8.53
CA LYS A 37 -10.54 -11.23 -9.03
C LYS A 37 -11.35 -10.28 -8.12
N ARG A 38 -11.20 -10.41 -6.79
CA ARG A 38 -11.86 -9.54 -5.80
C ARG A 38 -11.44 -8.09 -5.96
N VAL A 39 -10.14 -7.84 -6.17
CA VAL A 39 -9.59 -6.48 -6.37
C VAL A 39 -10.09 -5.90 -7.69
N LYS A 40 -10.06 -6.68 -8.78
CA LYS A 40 -10.60 -6.22 -10.07
C LYS A 40 -12.08 -5.83 -9.99
N LYS A 41 -12.87 -6.56 -9.19
CA LYS A 41 -14.28 -6.23 -8.96
C LYS A 41 -14.42 -4.89 -8.25
N ALA A 42 -13.66 -4.68 -7.15
CA ALA A 42 -13.70 -3.43 -6.40
C ALA A 42 -13.25 -2.23 -7.27
N ILE A 43 -12.17 -2.38 -8.05
CA ILE A 43 -11.71 -1.31 -8.97
C ILE A 43 -12.80 -0.99 -10.01
N ARG A 44 -13.50 -1.99 -10.54
CA ARG A 44 -14.59 -1.76 -11.50
C ARG A 44 -15.73 -0.97 -10.86
N GLU A 45 -16.09 -1.28 -9.62
CA GLU A 45 -17.12 -0.54 -8.87
C GLU A 45 -16.71 0.92 -8.66
N GLU A 46 -15.44 1.20 -8.38
CA GLU A 46 -14.91 2.57 -8.27
C GLU A 46 -14.87 3.30 -9.62
N ILE A 47 -14.57 2.63 -10.72
CA ILE A 47 -14.65 3.24 -12.06
C ILE A 47 -16.10 3.64 -12.37
N MET A 48 -17.08 2.81 -12.03
CA MET A 48 -18.50 3.16 -12.18
C MET A 48 -18.91 4.31 -11.26
N ARG A 49 -18.32 4.41 -10.07
CA ARG A 49 -18.53 5.53 -9.18
C ARG A 49 -17.95 6.80 -9.77
N TYR A 50 -16.75 6.78 -10.31
CA TYR A 50 -16.11 7.88 -11.02
C TYR A 50 -17.01 8.46 -12.12
N GLN A 51 -17.62 7.61 -12.95
CA GLN A 51 -18.57 8.03 -13.99
C GLN A 51 -19.82 8.73 -13.42
N ARG A 52 -20.34 8.26 -12.28
CA ARG A 52 -21.52 8.87 -11.65
C ARG A 52 -21.24 10.28 -11.12
N PHE A 53 -20.04 10.53 -10.63
CA PHE A 53 -19.61 11.82 -10.09
C PHE A 53 -18.98 12.75 -11.14
N ALA A 54 -19.14 12.46 -12.44
CA ALA A 54 -18.62 13.27 -13.55
C ALA A 54 -18.99 14.76 -13.48
N LYS A 55 -20.14 15.08 -12.86
CA LYS A 55 -20.62 16.47 -12.71
C LYS A 55 -20.06 17.20 -11.49
N ASN A 56 -19.33 16.51 -10.61
CA ASN A 56 -18.71 17.07 -9.41
C ASN A 56 -17.18 16.97 -9.51
N PRO A 57 -16.49 18.04 -9.98
CA PRO A 57 -15.05 18.01 -10.24
C PRO A 57 -14.21 17.58 -9.03
N SER A 58 -14.55 18.07 -7.83
CA SER A 58 -13.80 17.76 -6.61
C SER A 58 -13.87 16.28 -6.23
N GLU A 59 -15.05 15.66 -6.33
CA GLU A 59 -15.22 14.23 -6.05
C GLU A 59 -14.61 13.35 -7.14
N SER A 60 -14.75 13.76 -8.40
CA SER A 60 -14.19 13.01 -9.53
C SER A 60 -12.65 13.01 -9.48
N GLU A 61 -12.02 14.12 -9.11
CA GLU A 61 -10.58 14.20 -8.94
C GLU A 61 -10.08 13.28 -7.81
N MET A 62 -10.77 13.28 -6.66
CA MET A 62 -10.44 12.39 -5.55
C MET A 62 -10.53 10.91 -5.95
N ILE A 63 -11.59 10.51 -6.67
CA ILE A 63 -11.75 9.14 -7.14
C ILE A 63 -10.69 8.78 -8.20
N ARG A 64 -10.31 9.74 -9.06
CA ARG A 64 -9.25 9.57 -10.05
C ARG A 64 -7.92 9.25 -9.39
N ASP A 65 -7.51 10.05 -8.40
CA ASP A 65 -6.27 9.83 -7.67
C ASP A 65 -6.26 8.46 -6.95
N TYR A 66 -7.40 8.08 -6.38
CA TYR A 66 -7.56 6.77 -5.76
C TYR A 66 -7.41 5.62 -6.78
N LEU A 67 -8.03 5.75 -7.95
CA LEU A 67 -7.89 4.77 -9.03
C LEU A 67 -6.45 4.68 -9.53
N ASP A 68 -5.76 5.80 -9.71
CA ASP A 68 -4.37 5.81 -10.15
C ASP A 68 -3.45 5.12 -9.14
N ASN A 69 -3.66 5.35 -7.84
CA ASN A 69 -2.95 4.62 -6.78
C ASN A 69 -3.23 3.11 -6.82
N LEU A 70 -4.50 2.69 -7.03
CA LEU A 70 -4.86 1.27 -7.16
C LEU A 70 -4.20 0.61 -8.37
N PHE A 71 -4.06 1.33 -9.49
CA PHE A 71 -3.38 0.83 -10.69
C PHE A 71 -1.85 0.80 -10.54
N ALA A 72 -1.27 1.73 -9.79
CA ALA A 72 0.16 1.76 -9.50
C ALA A 72 0.59 0.67 -8.51
N PHE A 73 -0.36 0.14 -7.71
CA PHE A 73 -0.05 -0.86 -6.69
C PHE A 73 0.41 -2.19 -7.30
N PRO A 74 1.53 -2.77 -6.83
CA PRO A 74 2.10 -4.00 -7.38
C PRO A 74 1.42 -5.26 -6.84
N TRP A 75 0.17 -5.54 -7.22
CA TRP A 75 -0.71 -6.60 -6.71
C TRP A 75 -0.12 -8.02 -6.71
N LYS A 76 0.83 -8.32 -7.60
CA LYS A 76 1.46 -9.64 -7.70
C LYS A 76 2.90 -9.68 -7.20
N LYS A 77 3.50 -8.52 -6.94
CA LYS A 77 4.87 -8.47 -6.49
C LYS A 77 4.95 -8.94 -5.04
N LYS A 78 5.66 -10.03 -4.81
CA LYS A 78 5.99 -10.52 -3.47
C LYS A 78 7.50 -10.40 -3.31
N SER A 79 7.95 -9.91 -2.15
CA SER A 79 9.35 -10.03 -1.77
C SER A 79 9.64 -11.48 -1.40
N GLU A 80 10.81 -11.97 -1.77
CA GLU A 80 11.31 -13.23 -1.23
C GLU A 80 11.64 -13.02 0.25
N GLU A 81 11.11 -13.88 1.09
CA GLU A 81 11.40 -13.88 2.53
C GLU A 81 12.50 -14.89 2.81
N SER A 82 13.58 -14.44 3.45
CA SER A 82 14.52 -15.32 4.10
C SER A 82 14.07 -15.52 5.55
N LEU A 83 13.62 -16.72 5.88
CA LEU A 83 13.21 -17.11 7.23
C LEU A 83 14.32 -17.92 7.91
N ASP A 84 15.55 -17.43 7.84
CA ASP A 84 16.69 -18.00 8.59
C ASP A 84 16.70 -17.41 10.01
N ILE A 85 16.30 -18.23 10.98
CA ILE A 85 16.18 -17.83 12.40
C ILE A 85 17.55 -17.58 13.01
N ALA A 86 18.58 -18.35 12.60
CA ALA A 86 19.93 -18.16 13.11
C ALA A 86 20.51 -16.82 12.64
N TYR A 87 20.33 -16.50 11.36
CA TYR A 87 20.70 -15.19 10.83
C TYR A 87 19.93 -14.05 11.47
N ALA A 88 18.63 -14.24 11.72
CA ALA A 88 17.82 -13.24 12.40
C ALA A 88 18.30 -12.97 13.84
N ALA A 89 18.68 -14.01 14.57
CA ALA A 89 19.26 -13.87 15.91
C ALA A 89 20.57 -13.08 15.86
N GLN A 90 21.46 -13.41 14.92
CA GLN A 90 22.72 -12.71 14.74
C GLN A 90 22.51 -11.23 14.45
N VAL A 91 21.64 -10.88 13.51
CA VAL A 91 21.33 -9.49 13.15
C VAL A 91 20.78 -8.70 14.35
N LEU A 92 19.91 -9.32 15.15
CA LEU A 92 19.35 -8.69 16.34
C LEU A 92 20.40 -8.48 17.43
N ASP A 93 21.37 -9.37 17.54
CA ASP A 93 22.46 -9.26 18.53
C ASP A 93 23.51 -8.23 18.13
N GLU A 94 23.81 -8.13 16.82
CA GLU A 94 24.70 -7.12 16.27
C GLU A 94 24.14 -5.69 16.44
N ASP A 95 22.85 -5.50 16.18
CA ASP A 95 22.23 -4.17 16.16
C ASP A 95 21.82 -3.66 17.55
N HIS A 96 21.56 -4.57 18.49
CA HIS A 96 20.98 -4.22 19.79
C HIS A 96 21.69 -4.93 20.93
N TYR A 97 22.23 -4.15 21.87
CA TYR A 97 22.73 -4.69 23.12
C TYR A 97 21.59 -4.98 24.11
N GLY A 98 21.61 -6.12 24.76
CA GLY A 98 20.57 -6.52 25.70
C GLY A 98 19.22 -6.84 25.01
N LEU A 99 18.12 -6.39 25.59
CA LEU A 99 16.74 -6.61 25.12
C LEU A 99 16.37 -8.10 24.93
N THR A 100 16.96 -9.00 25.71
CA THR A 100 16.88 -10.46 25.56
C THR A 100 15.44 -10.95 25.39
N LYS A 101 14.54 -10.56 26.29
CA LYS A 101 13.10 -10.96 26.20
C LYS A 101 12.41 -10.50 24.94
N VAL A 102 12.78 -9.31 24.42
CA VAL A 102 12.19 -8.78 23.18
C VAL A 102 12.71 -9.56 21.97
N LYS A 103 14.01 -9.83 21.93
CA LYS A 103 14.65 -10.64 20.89
C LYS A 103 14.06 -12.05 20.84
N GLU A 104 13.99 -12.73 21.99
CA GLU A 104 13.36 -14.05 22.12
C GLU A 104 11.94 -14.05 21.56
N ARG A 105 11.12 -13.08 21.97
CA ARG A 105 9.74 -12.99 21.47
C ARG A 105 9.65 -12.77 19.97
N ILE A 106 10.55 -11.98 19.41
CA ILE A 106 10.62 -11.77 17.95
C ILE A 106 11.02 -13.09 17.26
N LEU A 107 12.05 -13.77 17.75
CA LEU A 107 12.51 -15.04 17.18
C LEU A 107 11.44 -16.13 17.27
N GLU A 108 10.70 -16.22 18.36
CA GLU A 108 9.54 -17.12 18.47
C GLU A 108 8.49 -16.84 17.38
N CYS A 109 8.14 -15.56 17.17
CA CYS A 109 7.19 -15.17 16.13
C CYS A 109 7.68 -15.54 14.72
N LEU A 110 8.97 -15.36 14.46
CA LEU A 110 9.60 -15.75 13.19
C LEU A 110 9.63 -17.27 13.01
N ALA A 111 9.92 -18.03 14.08
CA ALA A 111 9.91 -19.48 14.05
C ALA A 111 8.52 -20.04 13.73
N VAL A 112 7.48 -19.52 14.38
CA VAL A 112 6.09 -19.92 14.07
C VAL A 112 5.74 -19.65 12.62
N LYS A 113 6.18 -18.50 12.08
CA LYS A 113 5.97 -18.15 10.68
C LYS A 113 6.74 -19.06 9.72
N ALA A 114 7.96 -19.46 10.08
CA ALA A 114 8.77 -20.40 9.31
C ALA A 114 8.11 -21.79 9.23
N MET A 115 7.53 -22.26 10.35
CA MET A 115 6.87 -23.56 10.42
C MET A 115 5.53 -23.61 9.66
N LYS A 116 4.81 -22.51 9.61
CA LYS A 116 3.47 -22.45 9.00
C LYS A 116 3.36 -21.27 8.04
N LYS A 117 3.57 -21.55 6.75
CA LYS A 117 3.55 -20.52 5.67
C LYS A 117 2.24 -19.70 5.58
N ASP A 118 1.12 -20.32 5.94
CA ASP A 118 -0.21 -19.68 5.93
C ASP A 118 -0.63 -19.11 7.31
N ALA A 119 0.28 -19.12 8.29
CA ALA A 119 -0.03 -18.52 9.58
C ALA A 119 -0.21 -17.00 9.44
N VAL A 120 -1.27 -16.50 10.05
CA VAL A 120 -1.45 -15.05 10.19
C VAL A 120 -0.27 -14.51 11.00
N SER A 121 0.50 -13.62 10.40
CA SER A 121 1.61 -12.98 11.11
C SER A 121 1.09 -12.19 12.31
N PRO A 122 1.61 -12.42 13.51
CA PRO A 122 1.18 -11.67 14.69
C PRO A 122 1.55 -10.18 14.54
N ILE A 123 0.69 -9.34 15.06
CA ILE A 123 1.00 -7.90 15.19
C ILE A 123 1.79 -7.74 16.48
N LEU A 124 3.05 -7.28 16.37
CA LEU A 124 3.90 -7.00 17.52
C LEU A 124 3.71 -5.54 17.95
N CYS A 125 3.34 -5.36 19.22
CA CYS A 125 3.24 -4.05 19.85
C CYS A 125 4.42 -3.85 20.82
N LEU A 126 5.31 -2.89 20.51
CA LEU A 126 6.46 -2.55 21.33
C LEU A 126 6.13 -1.33 22.20
N VAL A 127 6.04 -1.54 23.52
CA VAL A 127 5.72 -0.50 24.50
C VAL A 127 6.96 -0.20 25.35
N GLY A 128 7.20 1.09 25.62
CA GLY A 128 8.33 1.53 26.44
C GLY A 128 8.60 3.02 26.28
N PRO A 129 9.47 3.60 27.11
CA PRO A 129 9.82 5.01 27.06
C PRO A 129 10.50 5.40 25.73
N PRO A 130 10.54 6.68 25.38
CA PRO A 130 11.26 7.15 24.19
C PRO A 130 12.76 6.81 24.31
N GLY A 131 13.41 6.58 23.15
CA GLY A 131 14.85 6.29 23.11
C GLY A 131 15.24 4.82 23.38
N THR A 132 14.33 3.93 23.70
CA THR A 132 14.62 2.50 24.02
C THR A 132 14.82 1.60 22.81
N GLY A 133 14.92 2.13 21.60
CA GLY A 133 15.21 1.33 20.40
C GLY A 133 14.02 0.65 19.74
N LYS A 134 12.76 1.00 20.09
CA LYS A 134 11.55 0.38 19.50
C LYS A 134 11.50 0.42 17.98
N THR A 135 11.86 1.56 17.40
CA THR A 135 11.86 1.74 15.95
C THR A 135 13.05 1.07 15.28
N SER A 136 14.23 1.08 15.93
CA SER A 136 15.43 0.46 15.39
C SER A 136 15.31 -1.07 15.35
N ILE A 137 14.71 -1.69 16.37
CA ILE A 137 14.52 -3.15 16.39
C ILE A 137 13.57 -3.60 15.24
N ALA A 138 12.55 -2.82 14.93
CA ALA A 138 11.67 -3.11 13.78
C ALA A 138 12.44 -3.07 12.43
N ARG A 139 13.37 -2.13 12.28
CA ARG A 139 14.26 -2.05 11.11
C ARG A 139 15.19 -3.27 11.02
N SER A 140 15.76 -3.69 12.14
CA SER A 140 16.64 -4.86 12.19
C SER A 140 15.89 -6.16 11.85
N VAL A 141 14.64 -6.30 12.30
CA VAL A 141 13.77 -7.42 11.89
C VAL A 141 13.53 -7.41 10.37
N ALA A 142 13.25 -6.25 9.77
CA ALA A 142 13.08 -6.15 8.34
C ALA A 142 14.37 -6.54 7.58
N ARG A 143 15.53 -6.09 8.07
CA ARG A 143 16.85 -6.47 7.52
C ARG A 143 17.07 -7.98 7.61
N ALA A 144 16.80 -8.58 8.75
CA ALA A 144 16.94 -10.02 8.96
C ALA A 144 16.06 -10.86 8.03
N LEU A 145 14.89 -10.35 7.68
CA LEU A 145 13.95 -11.01 6.76
C LEU A 145 14.23 -10.70 5.26
N GLY A 146 15.18 -9.83 4.94
CA GLY A 146 15.41 -9.35 3.58
C GLY A 146 14.26 -8.52 3.02
N ARG A 147 13.47 -7.87 3.89
CA ARG A 147 12.29 -7.08 3.51
C ARG A 147 12.55 -5.59 3.56
N SER A 148 11.89 -4.85 2.67
CA SER A 148 11.87 -3.40 2.74
C SER A 148 11.16 -2.93 4.00
N TYR A 149 11.75 -1.96 4.70
CA TYR A 149 11.18 -1.32 5.87
C TYR A 149 10.44 -0.04 5.48
N VAL A 150 9.21 0.09 5.92
CA VAL A 150 8.40 1.30 5.74
C VAL A 150 7.90 1.76 7.10
N ARG A 151 7.99 3.06 7.37
CA ARG A 151 7.53 3.67 8.60
C ARG A 151 6.35 4.60 8.33
N ILE A 152 5.27 4.41 9.06
CA ILE A 152 4.12 5.31 9.07
C ILE A 152 4.07 5.98 10.44
N CYS A 153 4.19 7.32 10.48
CA CYS A 153 4.11 8.09 11.71
C CYS A 153 2.67 8.55 11.91
N LEU A 154 2.00 8.02 12.93
CA LEU A 154 0.61 8.37 13.28
C LEU A 154 0.52 9.52 14.30
N GLY A 155 1.68 10.03 14.80
CA GLY A 155 1.73 11.15 15.72
C GLY A 155 1.32 12.44 15.00
N GLY A 156 0.22 13.05 15.46
CA GLY A 156 -0.33 14.28 14.85
C GLY A 156 -1.44 14.03 13.82
N VAL A 157 -1.75 12.77 13.53
CA VAL A 157 -2.91 12.38 12.70
C VAL A 157 -4.17 12.54 13.55
N ASN A 158 -5.04 13.47 13.20
CA ASN A 158 -6.29 13.73 13.91
C ASN A 158 -7.51 13.19 13.18
N ASP A 159 -7.36 12.72 11.94
CA ASP A 159 -8.45 12.23 11.10
C ASP A 159 -8.36 10.71 10.93
N GLU A 160 -9.43 10.01 11.28
CA GLU A 160 -9.59 8.57 11.09
C GLU A 160 -9.52 8.20 9.59
N ALA A 161 -9.95 9.08 8.70
CA ALA A 161 -9.91 8.89 7.26
C ALA A 161 -8.48 8.74 6.72
N GLU A 162 -7.51 9.42 7.34
CA GLU A 162 -6.09 9.36 6.98
C GLU A 162 -5.50 7.96 7.28
N ILE A 163 -5.92 7.34 8.40
CA ILE A 163 -5.50 5.99 8.78
C ILE A 163 -6.18 4.93 7.90
N ARG A 164 -7.43 5.15 7.54
CA ARG A 164 -8.20 4.24 6.67
C ARG A 164 -7.86 4.37 5.19
N GLY A 165 -7.01 5.33 4.82
CA GLY A 165 -6.66 5.59 3.43
C GLY A 165 -7.80 6.23 2.62
N CYS A 166 -8.75 6.87 3.29
CA CYS A 166 -9.83 7.61 2.63
C CYS A 166 -9.40 9.01 2.19
N LEU A 167 -8.31 9.54 2.74
CA LEU A 167 -7.70 10.79 2.32
C LEU A 167 -6.39 10.49 1.57
N LEU A 168 -6.35 10.90 0.33
CA LEU A 168 -5.24 10.70 -0.61
C LEU A 168 -4.07 11.69 -0.41
N TYR A 169 -4.00 12.33 0.74
CA TYR A 169 -2.93 13.27 1.08
C TYR A 169 -1.89 12.65 1.99
N THR A 170 -1.09 11.74 1.47
CA THR A 170 0.23 11.51 2.04
C THR A 170 1.23 12.39 1.29
N SER A 171 1.30 13.66 1.62
CA SER A 171 2.48 14.42 1.24
C SER A 171 3.67 13.83 2.00
N PRO A 172 4.80 13.55 1.33
CA PRO A 172 6.01 13.10 2.01
C PRO A 172 6.37 14.16 3.05
N SER A 173 6.63 13.70 4.28
CA SER A 173 7.07 14.60 5.35
C SER A 173 8.37 15.30 4.92
N PRO A 174 8.49 16.62 5.02
CA PRO A 174 9.69 17.36 4.62
C PRO A 174 10.89 17.16 5.58
N ARG A 175 10.93 16.04 6.32
CA ARG A 175 11.96 15.75 7.34
C ARG A 175 12.64 14.37 7.17
N ASP A 176 12.58 13.78 5.98
CA ASP A 176 13.41 12.61 5.67
C ASP A 176 14.56 13.00 4.74
#